data_1ac6f38362c05039311237a148d758bf
#
_entry.id   1ac6f38362c05039311237a148d758bf
#
_cell.length_a   1.000
_cell.length_b   1.000
_cell.length_c   1.000
_cell.angle_alpha   90.00
_cell.angle_beta   90.00
_cell.angle_gamma   90.00
#
_symmetry.space_group_name_H-M   'P 1'
#
loop_
_entity.id
_entity.type
_entity.pdbx_description
1 polymer ?
#
loop_
_entity_poly.entity_id
_entity_poly.type
_entity_poly.pdbx_seq_one_letter_code
_entity_poly.pdbx_strand_id
1 'polypeptide(L)'
;MYVATGFGITGGAHRLWTHRAYKAKTPLKLFLLMCYASAGQNSLEQWVRDHRIHHKYSDTDADPHNAKRGLFFSHIGWLMLKKNEQVLFRGKQMDMSDIKEDPILRFFNKYFTYFKLLFCYILPLTINVYGWGEDWKCAIAWQWFLRFLGMFHSELTVNSLAHAYGNRPYNKDIIPAENRFVATCTLGEGWHNYHHVFPFDYKAAEHFDTFNFGTKFIDMFHKIGWAYDLRRATPEMISSVAGRLGDGTPIHFPAEY
;
A
#
# COMPACT_ATOMS: atom_id res chain seq x y z
N MET A 1 -15.83 3.71 -5.76
CA MET A 1 -14.50 4.24 -6.21
C MET A 1 -13.44 4.19 -5.12
N TYR A 2 -13.68 4.68 -3.87
CA TYR A 2 -12.68 4.65 -2.79
C TYR A 2 -12.05 3.26 -2.57
N VAL A 3 -12.89 2.23 -2.40
CA VAL A 3 -12.44 0.84 -2.21
C VAL A 3 -11.62 0.32 -3.41
N ALA A 4 -12.08 0.56 -4.64
CA ALA A 4 -11.34 0.14 -5.84
C ALA A 4 -9.97 0.81 -5.93
N THR A 5 -9.90 2.12 -5.63
CA THR A 5 -8.64 2.89 -5.55
C THR A 5 -7.70 2.26 -4.50
N GLY A 6 -8.23 1.96 -3.31
CA GLY A 6 -7.47 1.29 -2.25
C GLY A 6 -6.89 -0.05 -2.71
N PHE A 7 -7.65 -0.88 -3.42
CA PHE A 7 -7.12 -2.16 -3.93
C PHE A 7 -5.99 -1.99 -4.94
N GLY A 8 -6.01 -0.92 -5.76
CA GLY A 8 -4.91 -0.60 -6.66
C GLY A 8 -3.61 -0.34 -5.90
N ILE A 9 -3.70 0.29 -4.72
CA ILE A 9 -2.55 0.54 -3.85
C ILE A 9 -2.22 -0.73 -3.06
N THR A 10 -3.13 -1.22 -2.21
CA THR A 10 -2.85 -2.30 -1.25
C THR A 10 -2.59 -3.64 -1.93
N GLY A 11 -3.50 -4.09 -2.79
CA GLY A 11 -3.36 -5.35 -3.52
C GLY A 11 -2.36 -5.27 -4.66
N GLY A 12 -2.32 -4.13 -5.38
CA GLY A 12 -1.46 -3.92 -6.54
C GLY A 12 -0.05 -3.43 -6.18
N ALA A 13 0.12 -2.11 -6.07
CA ALA A 13 1.43 -1.49 -5.87
C ALA A 13 2.19 -2.06 -4.67
N HIS A 14 1.50 -2.28 -3.57
CA HIS A 14 2.07 -2.74 -2.31
C HIS A 14 2.36 -4.25 -2.34
N ARG A 15 1.32 -5.11 -2.28
CA ARG A 15 1.51 -6.55 -2.06
C ARG A 15 1.96 -7.31 -3.31
N LEU A 16 1.45 -6.96 -4.51
CA LEU A 16 1.83 -7.65 -5.75
C LEU A 16 3.20 -7.19 -6.26
N TRP A 17 3.35 -5.87 -6.52
CA TRP A 17 4.54 -5.38 -7.22
C TRP A 17 5.71 -5.02 -6.31
N THR A 18 5.47 -4.49 -5.09
CA THR A 18 6.59 -4.21 -4.19
C THR A 18 7.09 -5.46 -3.49
N HIS A 19 6.20 -6.17 -2.78
CA HIS A 19 6.57 -7.29 -1.91
C HIS A 19 6.55 -8.65 -2.59
N ARG A 20 5.98 -8.73 -3.82
CA ARG A 20 5.85 -10.01 -4.53
C ARG A 20 5.22 -11.08 -3.65
N ALA A 21 4.24 -10.66 -2.82
CA ALA A 21 3.59 -11.49 -1.81
C ALA A 21 2.64 -12.55 -2.44
N TYR A 22 2.25 -12.34 -3.68
CA TYR A 22 1.51 -13.28 -4.50
C TYR A 22 1.79 -13.03 -5.99
N LYS A 23 1.29 -13.92 -6.86
CA LYS A 23 1.34 -13.76 -8.31
C LYS A 23 -0.05 -13.51 -8.88
N ALA A 24 -0.14 -12.78 -10.00
CA ALA A 24 -1.39 -12.43 -10.66
C ALA A 24 -1.35 -12.75 -12.15
N LYS A 25 -2.46 -13.29 -12.68
CA LYS A 25 -2.66 -13.41 -14.12
C LYS A 25 -2.94 -12.04 -14.76
N THR A 26 -2.74 -11.93 -16.07
CA THR A 26 -2.90 -10.67 -16.83
C THR A 26 -4.20 -9.92 -16.55
N PRO A 27 -5.40 -10.54 -16.50
CA PRO A 27 -6.63 -9.80 -16.23
C PRO A 27 -6.61 -9.08 -14.89
N LEU A 28 -6.11 -9.74 -13.83
CA LEU A 28 -5.97 -9.12 -12.51
C LEU A 28 -4.92 -7.99 -12.52
N LYS A 29 -3.78 -8.20 -13.18
CA LYS A 29 -2.76 -7.13 -13.33
C LYS A 29 -3.37 -5.89 -13.96
N LEU A 30 -4.09 -6.03 -15.08
CA LEU A 30 -4.72 -4.91 -15.77
C LEU A 30 -5.76 -4.21 -14.90
N PHE A 31 -6.60 -4.97 -14.20
CA PHE A 31 -7.58 -4.41 -13.27
C PHE A 31 -6.90 -3.60 -12.15
N LEU A 32 -5.86 -4.15 -11.52
CA LEU A 32 -5.11 -3.47 -10.45
C LEU A 32 -4.40 -2.21 -10.95
N LEU A 33 -3.90 -2.19 -12.19
CA LEU A 33 -3.29 -1.01 -12.80
C LEU A 33 -4.30 0.12 -13.00
N MET A 34 -5.53 -0.20 -13.44
CA MET A 34 -6.60 0.80 -13.57
C MET A 34 -7.00 1.35 -12.18
N CYS A 35 -7.13 0.46 -11.19
CA CYS A 35 -7.39 0.85 -9.81
C CYS A 35 -6.26 1.73 -9.25
N TYR A 36 -4.99 1.39 -9.51
CA TYR A 36 -3.84 2.19 -9.10
C TYR A 36 -3.82 3.57 -9.77
N ALA A 37 -4.10 3.64 -11.07
CA ALA A 37 -4.19 4.92 -11.78
C ALA A 37 -5.27 5.84 -11.18
N SER A 38 -6.37 5.27 -10.66
CA SER A 38 -7.44 6.04 -10.00
C SER A 38 -7.03 6.64 -8.65
N ALA A 39 -5.91 6.20 -8.06
CA ALA A 39 -5.37 6.73 -6.81
C ALA A 39 -4.67 8.10 -6.98
N GLY A 40 -4.29 8.47 -8.19
CA GLY A 40 -3.63 9.75 -8.45
C GLY A 40 -2.21 9.88 -7.90
N GLN A 41 -1.60 8.76 -7.52
CA GLN A 41 -0.24 8.66 -6.96
C GLN A 41 0.86 8.98 -8.00
N ASN A 42 2.12 8.78 -7.62
CA ASN A 42 3.26 8.76 -8.54
C ASN A 42 3.18 7.57 -9.50
N SER A 43 4.04 7.52 -10.55
CA SER A 43 4.09 6.34 -11.42
C SER A 43 4.35 5.07 -10.59
N LEU A 44 3.84 3.93 -11.06
CA LEU A 44 3.98 2.66 -10.33
C LEU A 44 5.45 2.32 -10.08
N GLU A 45 6.33 2.55 -11.08
CA GLU A 45 7.78 2.32 -10.92
C GLU A 45 8.36 3.17 -9.79
N GLN A 46 7.98 4.45 -9.71
CA GLN A 46 8.46 5.33 -8.66
C GLN A 46 7.93 4.91 -7.28
N TRP A 47 6.64 4.59 -7.19
CA TRP A 47 5.99 4.15 -5.95
C TRP A 47 6.64 2.87 -5.41
N VAL A 48 6.79 1.85 -6.25
CA VAL A 48 7.42 0.56 -5.89
C VAL A 48 8.87 0.76 -5.44
N ARG A 49 9.65 1.58 -6.16
CA ARG A 49 11.03 1.89 -5.78
C ARG A 49 11.11 2.55 -4.41
N ASP A 50 10.29 3.59 -4.19
CA ASP A 50 10.28 4.34 -2.94
C ASP A 50 9.90 3.43 -1.77
N HIS A 51 8.92 2.55 -1.95
CA HIS A 51 8.48 1.63 -0.91
C HIS A 51 9.51 0.51 -0.64
N ARG A 52 10.21 -0.01 -1.66
CA ARG A 52 11.33 -0.93 -1.46
C ARG A 52 12.48 -0.28 -0.69
N ILE A 53 12.77 0.99 -0.96
CA ILE A 53 13.77 1.76 -0.21
C ILE A 53 13.33 1.93 1.24
N HIS A 54 12.07 2.30 1.46
CA HIS A 54 11.47 2.44 2.78
C HIS A 54 11.64 1.17 3.61
N HIS A 55 11.24 0.01 3.11
CA HIS A 55 11.44 -1.25 3.85
C HIS A 55 12.89 -1.57 4.15
N LYS A 56 13.80 -1.29 3.22
CA LYS A 56 15.22 -1.61 3.41
C LYS A 56 15.95 -0.65 4.34
N TYR A 57 15.52 0.61 4.38
CA TYR A 57 16.18 1.70 5.11
C TYR A 57 15.21 2.47 6.00
N SER A 58 14.17 1.80 6.52
CA SER A 58 13.10 2.40 7.30
C SER A 58 13.63 3.33 8.40
N ASP A 59 13.07 4.52 8.47
CA ASP A 59 13.36 5.53 9.48
C ASP A 59 14.83 5.97 9.58
N THR A 60 15.54 5.94 8.44
CA THR A 60 16.89 6.49 8.24
C THR A 60 16.86 7.65 7.23
N ASP A 61 18.00 8.29 7.00
CA ASP A 61 18.13 9.38 6.01
C ASP A 61 17.94 8.89 4.56
N ALA A 62 18.01 7.60 4.33
CA ALA A 62 17.70 6.97 3.03
C ALA A 62 16.22 6.63 2.86
N ASP A 63 15.39 6.78 3.89
CA ASP A 63 13.94 6.57 3.81
C ASP A 63 13.26 7.80 3.18
N PRO A 64 12.47 7.65 2.12
CA PRO A 64 11.75 8.77 1.49
C PRO A 64 10.87 9.55 2.46
N HIS A 65 10.23 8.90 3.42
CA HIS A 65 9.30 9.49 4.37
C HIS A 65 9.65 9.18 5.84
N ASN A 66 10.93 9.20 6.16
CA ASN A 66 11.51 8.96 7.48
C ASN A 66 10.71 9.62 8.62
N ALA A 67 10.07 8.80 9.47
CA ALA A 67 9.21 9.28 10.56
C ALA A 67 9.99 9.99 11.69
N LYS A 68 11.30 9.78 11.81
CA LYS A 68 12.15 10.52 12.77
C LYS A 68 12.22 12.01 12.47
N ARG A 69 11.86 12.42 11.26
CA ARG A 69 11.77 13.86 10.87
C ARG A 69 10.46 14.51 11.32
N GLY A 70 9.59 13.78 12.01
CA GLY A 70 8.34 14.27 12.57
C GLY A 70 7.11 13.93 11.73
N LEU A 71 5.92 14.00 12.37
CA LEU A 71 4.65 13.60 11.78
C LEU A 71 4.31 14.35 10.50
N PHE A 72 4.50 15.66 10.45
CA PHE A 72 4.21 16.45 9.25
C PHE A 72 5.07 16.00 8.07
N PHE A 73 6.36 15.78 8.32
CA PHE A 73 7.27 15.35 7.26
C PHE A 73 6.88 13.96 6.74
N SER A 74 6.73 12.97 7.61
CA SER A 74 6.39 11.61 7.19
C SER A 74 4.99 11.50 6.59
N HIS A 75 4.04 12.33 7.03
CA HIS A 75 2.70 12.35 6.46
C HIS A 75 2.70 12.94 5.03
N ILE A 76 3.06 14.19 4.87
CA ILE A 76 2.93 14.89 3.58
C ILE A 76 4.16 15.72 3.18
N GLY A 77 4.94 16.19 4.14
CA GLY A 77 6.05 17.11 3.87
C GLY A 77 7.10 16.53 2.93
N TRP A 78 7.33 15.21 2.96
CA TRP A 78 8.26 14.53 2.06
C TRP A 78 7.91 14.66 0.57
N LEU A 79 6.63 14.83 0.25
CA LEU A 79 6.16 15.05 -1.12
C LEU A 79 6.38 16.49 -1.61
N MET A 80 6.54 17.43 -0.67
CA MET A 80 6.74 18.86 -0.96
C MET A 80 8.22 19.22 -1.15
N LEU A 81 9.14 18.32 -0.79
CA LEU A 81 10.57 18.54 -0.79
C LEU A 81 11.28 17.69 -1.86
N LYS A 82 12.45 18.15 -2.27
CA LYS A 82 13.36 17.30 -3.05
C LYS A 82 13.81 16.12 -2.18
N LYS A 83 13.89 14.95 -2.81
CA LYS A 83 14.41 13.75 -2.12
C LYS A 83 15.83 13.97 -1.64
N ASN A 84 16.14 13.48 -0.43
CA ASN A 84 17.47 13.44 0.10
C ASN A 84 18.42 12.68 -0.85
N GLU A 85 19.68 13.10 -0.91
CA GLU A 85 20.71 12.45 -1.75
C GLU A 85 20.88 10.97 -1.42
N GLN A 86 20.75 10.58 -0.14
CA GLN A 86 20.79 9.18 0.28
C GLN A 86 19.62 8.36 -0.30
N VAL A 87 18.41 8.93 -0.36
CA VAL A 87 17.25 8.30 -1.01
C VAL A 87 17.53 8.07 -2.50
N LEU A 88 18.09 9.08 -3.19
CA LEU A 88 18.43 8.98 -4.61
C LEU A 88 19.53 7.95 -4.86
N PHE A 89 20.58 7.96 -4.02
CA PHE A 89 21.70 7.03 -4.11
C PHE A 89 21.24 5.59 -3.91
N ARG A 90 20.51 5.31 -2.82
CA ARG A 90 19.97 3.97 -2.54
C ARG A 90 18.92 3.54 -3.56
N GLY A 91 18.13 4.47 -4.07
CA GLY A 91 17.15 4.20 -5.12
C GLY A 91 17.77 3.66 -6.42
N LYS A 92 18.96 4.13 -6.79
CA LYS A 92 19.70 3.59 -7.95
C LYS A 92 20.20 2.15 -7.75
N GLN A 93 20.35 1.72 -6.50
CA GLN A 93 20.81 0.38 -6.12
C GLN A 93 19.67 -0.64 -5.97
N MET A 94 18.40 -0.17 -6.00
CA MET A 94 17.25 -1.08 -5.88
C MET A 94 17.04 -1.86 -7.17
N ASP A 95 16.89 -3.19 -7.02
CA ASP A 95 16.48 -4.03 -8.15
C ASP A 95 15.04 -3.71 -8.55
N MET A 96 14.90 -3.29 -9.79
CA MET A 96 13.62 -2.93 -10.42
C MET A 96 13.41 -3.69 -11.74
N SER A 97 14.15 -4.78 -11.97
CA SER A 97 14.12 -5.58 -13.20
C SER A 97 12.69 -6.11 -13.45
N ASP A 98 12.03 -6.63 -12.43
CA ASP A 98 10.67 -7.17 -12.51
C ASP A 98 9.61 -6.12 -12.95
N ILE A 99 9.84 -4.85 -12.64
CA ILE A 99 8.95 -3.75 -13.07
C ILE A 99 9.32 -3.27 -14.48
N LYS A 100 10.62 -3.23 -14.80
CA LYS A 100 11.11 -2.69 -16.07
C LYS A 100 11.04 -3.69 -17.22
N GLU A 101 11.14 -4.99 -16.96
CA GLU A 101 11.12 -6.05 -17.96
C GLU A 101 9.69 -6.50 -18.31
N ASP A 102 8.71 -6.36 -17.40
CA ASP A 102 7.31 -6.67 -17.71
C ASP A 102 6.76 -5.67 -18.76
N PRO A 103 6.37 -6.14 -19.96
CA PRO A 103 5.93 -5.25 -21.06
C PRO A 103 4.64 -4.47 -20.71
N ILE A 104 3.75 -5.04 -19.87
CA ILE A 104 2.52 -4.39 -19.43
C ILE A 104 2.87 -3.22 -18.50
N LEU A 105 3.75 -3.45 -17.53
CA LEU A 105 4.17 -2.41 -16.58
C LEU A 105 4.96 -1.31 -17.27
N ARG A 106 5.84 -1.68 -18.21
CA ARG A 106 6.58 -0.70 -19.02
C ARG A 106 5.66 0.20 -19.83
N PHE A 107 4.65 -0.38 -20.52
CA PHE A 107 3.64 0.39 -21.23
C PHE A 107 2.85 1.30 -20.28
N PHE A 108 2.36 0.76 -19.19
CA PHE A 108 1.62 1.52 -18.18
C PHE A 108 2.43 2.69 -17.61
N ASN A 109 3.68 2.46 -17.21
CA ASN A 109 4.54 3.52 -16.67
C ASN A 109 4.85 4.61 -17.71
N LYS A 110 5.08 4.22 -18.97
CA LYS A 110 5.32 5.17 -20.08
C LYS A 110 4.14 6.13 -20.29
N TYR A 111 2.92 5.62 -20.18
CA TYR A 111 1.70 6.39 -20.43
C TYR A 111 0.94 6.72 -19.14
N PHE A 112 1.59 6.62 -17.99
CA PHE A 112 0.95 6.74 -16.67
C PHE A 112 0.16 8.03 -16.48
N THR A 113 0.66 9.17 -16.97
CA THR A 113 -0.04 10.46 -16.86
C THR A 113 -1.42 10.42 -17.53
N TYR A 114 -1.53 9.79 -18.68
CA TYR A 114 -2.82 9.65 -19.37
C TYR A 114 -3.78 8.71 -18.63
N PHE A 115 -3.28 7.58 -18.16
CA PHE A 115 -4.06 6.67 -17.30
C PHE A 115 -4.54 7.36 -16.04
N LYS A 116 -3.66 8.10 -15.37
CA LYS A 116 -4.02 8.88 -14.17
C LYS A 116 -5.10 9.92 -14.49
N LEU A 117 -4.95 10.72 -15.52
CA LEU A 117 -5.95 11.71 -15.92
C LEU A 117 -7.31 11.04 -16.22
N LEU A 118 -7.29 9.93 -16.94
CA LEU A 118 -8.51 9.20 -17.28
C LEU A 118 -9.18 8.59 -16.04
N PHE A 119 -8.47 7.75 -15.28
CA PHE A 119 -9.07 6.94 -14.22
C PHE A 119 -9.23 7.68 -12.89
N CYS A 120 -8.39 8.68 -12.61
CA CYS A 120 -8.48 9.43 -11.35
C CYS A 120 -9.45 10.62 -11.45
N TYR A 121 -9.51 11.29 -12.61
CA TYR A 121 -10.23 12.55 -12.74
C TYR A 121 -11.40 12.49 -13.71
N ILE A 122 -11.18 12.08 -14.96
CA ILE A 122 -12.19 12.18 -16.02
C ILE A 122 -13.30 11.15 -15.80
N LEU A 123 -12.95 9.87 -15.77
CA LEU A 123 -13.91 8.77 -15.69
C LEU A 123 -14.81 8.83 -14.44
N PRO A 124 -14.30 9.04 -13.21
CA PRO A 124 -15.17 9.18 -12.03
C PRO A 124 -16.15 10.34 -12.15
N LEU A 125 -15.71 11.46 -12.70
CA LEU A 125 -16.54 12.64 -12.90
C LEU A 125 -17.65 12.37 -13.92
N THR A 126 -17.28 11.83 -15.08
CA THR A 126 -18.26 11.56 -16.16
C THR A 126 -19.28 10.49 -15.76
N ILE A 127 -18.88 9.47 -14.99
CA ILE A 127 -19.81 8.48 -14.46
C ILE A 127 -20.84 9.14 -13.53
N ASN A 128 -20.43 10.04 -12.64
CA ASN A 128 -21.37 10.72 -11.75
C ASN A 128 -22.37 11.59 -12.53
N VAL A 129 -21.88 12.40 -13.46
CA VAL A 129 -22.72 13.34 -14.20
C VAL A 129 -23.65 12.62 -15.19
N TYR A 130 -23.08 11.76 -16.05
CA TYR A 130 -23.85 11.11 -17.12
C TYR A 130 -24.46 9.78 -16.75
N GLY A 131 -23.94 9.12 -15.70
CA GLY A 131 -24.46 7.82 -15.25
C GLY A 131 -25.68 7.93 -14.36
N TRP A 132 -25.74 8.93 -13.49
CA TRP A 132 -26.90 9.15 -12.61
C TRP A 132 -27.31 10.61 -12.41
N GLY A 133 -26.90 11.51 -13.31
CA GLY A 133 -27.41 12.88 -13.38
C GLY A 133 -26.93 13.81 -12.28
N GLU A 134 -25.76 13.58 -11.69
CA GLU A 134 -25.20 14.45 -10.66
C GLU A 134 -24.82 15.82 -11.25
N ASP A 135 -25.02 16.88 -10.46
CA ASP A 135 -24.53 18.22 -10.83
C ASP A 135 -23.00 18.25 -10.94
N TRP A 136 -22.46 18.97 -11.91
CA TRP A 136 -21.02 19.06 -12.14
C TRP A 136 -20.22 19.54 -10.93
N LYS A 137 -20.72 20.53 -10.18
CA LYS A 137 -20.02 21.07 -9.01
C LYS A 137 -20.00 20.04 -7.88
N CYS A 138 -21.12 19.35 -7.66
CA CYS A 138 -21.21 18.26 -6.69
C CYS A 138 -20.29 17.09 -7.09
N ALA A 139 -20.32 16.68 -8.36
CA ALA A 139 -19.45 15.61 -8.87
C ALA A 139 -17.97 15.95 -8.70
N ILE A 140 -17.55 17.19 -8.98
CA ILE A 140 -16.17 17.67 -8.73
C ILE A 140 -15.85 17.61 -7.23
N ALA A 141 -16.74 18.15 -6.36
CA ALA A 141 -16.52 18.15 -4.92
C ALA A 141 -16.34 16.72 -4.38
N TRP A 142 -17.18 15.77 -4.81
CA TRP A 142 -17.10 14.39 -4.38
C TRP A 142 -15.87 13.66 -4.93
N GLN A 143 -15.58 13.78 -6.22
CA GLN A 143 -14.57 12.94 -6.88
C GLN A 143 -13.15 13.50 -6.78
N TRP A 144 -12.97 14.81 -6.92
CA TRP A 144 -11.65 15.43 -6.93
C TRP A 144 -11.20 15.87 -5.54
N PHE A 145 -12.13 16.17 -4.63
CA PHE A 145 -11.76 16.55 -3.27
C PHE A 145 -12.00 15.42 -2.29
N LEU A 146 -13.25 15.04 -2.00
CA LEU A 146 -13.51 14.09 -0.92
C LEU A 146 -12.92 12.70 -1.19
N ARG A 147 -13.17 12.12 -2.36
CA ARG A 147 -12.61 10.80 -2.69
C ARG A 147 -11.10 10.85 -2.80
N PHE A 148 -10.55 11.76 -3.61
CA PHE A 148 -9.11 11.81 -3.86
C PHE A 148 -8.34 12.17 -2.59
N LEU A 149 -8.68 13.27 -1.93
CA LEU A 149 -7.98 13.68 -0.71
C LEU A 149 -8.19 12.67 0.43
N GLY A 150 -9.41 12.13 0.59
CA GLY A 150 -9.69 11.11 1.58
C GLY A 150 -8.81 9.88 1.42
N MET A 151 -8.69 9.35 0.19
CA MET A 151 -7.83 8.20 -0.09
C MET A 151 -6.35 8.53 0.07
N PHE A 152 -5.93 9.69 -0.44
CA PHE A 152 -4.57 10.17 -0.37
C PHE A 152 -4.10 10.32 1.09
N HIS A 153 -4.86 11.02 1.92
CA HIS A 153 -4.51 11.18 3.33
C HIS A 153 -4.61 9.87 4.11
N SER A 154 -5.56 8.98 3.79
CA SER A 154 -5.61 7.66 4.43
C SER A 154 -4.32 6.88 4.20
N GLU A 155 -3.80 6.84 2.97
CA GLU A 155 -2.52 6.19 2.68
C GLU A 155 -1.35 6.85 3.44
N LEU A 156 -1.30 8.18 3.46
CA LEU A 156 -0.24 8.91 4.16
C LEU A 156 -0.25 8.67 5.69
N THR A 157 -1.39 8.24 6.27
CA THR A 157 -1.42 7.84 7.69
C THR A 157 -0.57 6.60 7.97
N VAL A 158 -0.34 5.72 6.99
CA VAL A 158 0.55 4.56 7.15
C VAL A 158 1.97 5.04 7.43
N ASN A 159 2.46 6.01 6.64
CA ASN A 159 3.82 6.56 6.77
C ASN A 159 4.02 7.38 8.05
N SER A 160 2.95 7.91 8.65
CA SER A 160 2.99 8.81 9.79
C SER A 160 2.45 8.18 11.06
N LEU A 161 1.14 7.96 11.15
CA LEU A 161 0.49 7.48 12.37
C LEU A 161 0.90 6.05 12.71
N ALA A 162 1.02 5.15 11.73
CA ALA A 162 1.47 3.78 11.98
C ALA A 162 2.97 3.66 12.25
N HIS A 163 3.76 4.73 12.07
CA HIS A 163 5.13 4.83 12.56
C HIS A 163 5.24 5.56 13.91
N ALA A 164 4.22 6.32 14.33
CA ALA A 164 4.29 7.11 15.56
C ALA A 164 3.57 6.44 16.74
N TYR A 165 2.44 5.79 16.49
CA TYR A 165 1.51 5.35 17.54
C TYR A 165 1.06 3.90 17.33
N GLY A 166 1.15 3.11 18.39
CA GLY A 166 0.68 1.72 18.42
C GLY A 166 1.63 0.78 19.14
N ASN A 167 1.27 -0.50 19.22
CA ASN A 167 2.05 -1.56 19.81
C ASN A 167 3.02 -2.17 18.78
N ARG A 168 4.03 -2.92 19.29
CA ARG A 168 5.04 -3.57 18.43
C ARG A 168 5.19 -5.06 18.79
N PRO A 169 4.16 -5.85 18.52
CA PRO A 169 4.12 -7.25 18.99
C PRO A 169 5.22 -8.13 18.40
N TYR A 170 5.72 -7.78 17.20
CA TYR A 170 6.66 -8.62 16.45
C TYR A 170 8.10 -8.13 16.52
N ASN A 171 8.31 -6.82 16.59
CA ASN A 171 9.65 -6.26 16.79
C ASN A 171 9.55 -4.87 17.41
N LYS A 172 9.90 -4.78 18.70
CA LYS A 172 9.91 -3.52 19.48
C LYS A 172 11.03 -2.55 19.07
N ASP A 173 12.08 -3.07 18.41
CA ASP A 173 13.27 -2.29 18.07
C ASP A 173 13.12 -1.51 16.73
N ILE A 174 12.01 -1.73 16.01
CA ILE A 174 11.65 -0.93 14.82
C ILE A 174 10.54 0.07 15.15
N ILE A 175 10.48 1.16 14.38
CA ILE A 175 9.50 2.23 14.62
C ILE A 175 8.07 1.86 14.18
N PRO A 176 7.85 1.19 13.03
CA PRO A 176 6.52 0.78 12.59
C PRO A 176 5.74 0.06 13.70
N ALA A 177 4.45 0.40 13.83
CA ALA A 177 3.58 -0.06 14.91
C ALA A 177 2.23 -0.55 14.40
N GLU A 178 1.56 -1.40 15.18
CA GLU A 178 0.18 -1.82 14.94
C GLU A 178 -0.79 -0.69 15.29
N ASN A 179 -1.52 -0.18 14.29
CA ASN A 179 -2.46 0.92 14.49
C ASN A 179 -3.82 0.60 13.87
N ARG A 180 -4.79 0.29 14.74
CA ARG A 180 -6.14 -0.11 14.32
C ARG A 180 -6.89 0.98 13.55
N PHE A 181 -6.72 2.26 13.92
CA PHE A 181 -7.35 3.38 13.20
C PHE A 181 -6.84 3.42 11.76
N VAL A 182 -5.52 3.35 11.58
CA VAL A 182 -4.91 3.30 10.24
C VAL A 182 -5.39 2.06 9.48
N ALA A 183 -5.42 0.87 10.11
CA ALA A 183 -5.92 -0.36 9.47
C ALA A 183 -7.35 -0.20 8.93
N THR A 184 -8.22 0.47 9.69
CA THR A 184 -9.61 0.73 9.28
C THR A 184 -9.69 1.67 8.07
N CYS A 185 -8.92 2.77 8.09
CA CYS A 185 -8.93 3.76 7.00
C CYS A 185 -8.28 3.26 5.70
N THR A 186 -7.30 2.34 5.80
CA THR A 186 -6.45 1.90 4.69
C THR A 186 -6.77 0.50 4.17
N LEU A 187 -7.92 -0.08 4.54
CA LEU A 187 -8.35 -1.41 4.11
C LEU A 187 -7.43 -2.55 4.62
N GLY A 188 -6.71 -2.33 5.73
CA GLY A 188 -5.90 -3.34 6.41
C GLY A 188 -4.39 -3.07 6.48
N GLU A 189 -3.90 -1.90 6.05
CA GLU A 189 -2.45 -1.61 6.03
C GLU A 189 -1.91 -1.01 7.35
N GLY A 190 -2.74 -0.89 8.39
CA GLY A 190 -2.32 -0.37 9.70
C GLY A 190 -1.68 -1.41 10.62
N TRP A 191 -1.65 -2.68 10.23
CA TRP A 191 -0.90 -3.75 10.91
C TRP A 191 0.57 -3.71 10.51
N HIS A 192 1.20 -2.58 10.83
CA HIS A 192 2.41 -2.14 10.15
C HIS A 192 3.69 -2.70 10.78
N ASN A 193 3.67 -3.03 12.08
CA ASN A 193 4.78 -3.76 12.72
C ASN A 193 4.88 -5.18 12.17
N TYR A 194 3.74 -5.90 12.04
CA TYR A 194 3.68 -7.19 11.37
C TYR A 194 4.24 -7.11 9.96
N HIS A 195 3.73 -6.14 9.19
CA HIS A 195 4.09 -5.98 7.79
C HIS A 195 5.59 -5.72 7.59
N HIS A 196 6.22 -4.89 8.43
CA HIS A 196 7.67 -4.65 8.35
C HIS A 196 8.51 -5.86 8.73
N VAL A 197 7.98 -6.76 9.56
CA VAL A 197 8.68 -8.00 9.95
C VAL A 197 8.44 -9.12 8.93
N PHE A 198 7.25 -9.21 8.35
CA PHE A 198 6.84 -10.23 7.38
C PHE A 198 6.33 -9.61 6.06
N PRO A 199 7.14 -8.82 5.34
CA PRO A 199 6.67 -8.09 4.16
C PRO A 199 6.25 -8.99 2.99
N PHE A 200 6.70 -10.24 2.99
CA PHE A 200 6.32 -11.25 2.01
C PHE A 200 4.94 -11.86 2.23
N ASP A 201 4.34 -11.68 3.42
CA ASP A 201 3.01 -12.23 3.72
C ASP A 201 1.92 -11.43 2.99
N TYR A 202 1.13 -12.12 2.14
CA TYR A 202 0.10 -11.46 1.33
C TYR A 202 -1.05 -10.88 2.17
N LYS A 203 -1.22 -11.35 3.41
CA LYS A 203 -2.22 -10.83 4.33
C LYS A 203 -1.83 -9.48 4.92
N ALA A 204 -0.52 -9.20 5.02
CA ALA A 204 0.07 -8.03 5.68
C ALA A 204 -0.47 -7.81 7.11
N ALA A 205 -0.92 -8.88 7.77
CA ALA A 205 -1.48 -8.90 9.11
C ALA A 205 -1.53 -10.33 9.64
N GLU A 206 -1.36 -10.49 10.96
CA GLU A 206 -1.56 -11.77 11.64
C GLU A 206 -3.05 -12.14 11.67
N HIS A 207 -3.86 -11.17 12.08
CA HIS A 207 -5.27 -11.39 12.28
C HIS A 207 -6.04 -11.40 10.97
N PHE A 208 -6.99 -12.33 10.88
CA PHE A 208 -8.13 -12.18 9.99
C PHE A 208 -9.04 -11.07 10.58
N ASP A 209 -8.58 -9.84 10.51
CA ASP A 209 -9.42 -8.72 10.87
C ASP A 209 -10.55 -8.58 9.86
N THR A 210 -11.77 -8.39 10.35
CA THR A 210 -12.93 -8.07 9.51
C THR A 210 -12.69 -6.87 8.60
N PHE A 211 -11.79 -5.99 8.98
CA PHE A 211 -11.40 -4.78 8.23
C PHE A 211 -10.23 -4.97 7.24
N ASN A 212 -9.59 -6.15 7.19
CA ASN A 212 -8.55 -6.42 6.18
C ASN A 212 -9.17 -6.76 4.81
N PHE A 213 -9.77 -5.76 4.19
CA PHE A 213 -10.40 -5.89 2.87
C PHE A 213 -9.38 -6.22 1.77
N GLY A 214 -8.11 -5.78 1.91
CA GLY A 214 -7.04 -6.12 0.99
C GLY A 214 -6.83 -7.62 0.86
N THR A 215 -6.80 -8.34 1.99
CA THR A 215 -6.70 -9.81 2.00
C THR A 215 -7.92 -10.48 1.39
N LYS A 216 -9.13 -10.08 1.80
CA LYS A 216 -10.39 -10.64 1.26
C LYS A 216 -10.49 -10.48 -0.26
N PHE A 217 -10.01 -9.36 -0.77
CA PHE A 217 -9.97 -9.11 -2.20
C PHE A 217 -9.00 -10.07 -2.91
N ILE A 218 -7.79 -10.27 -2.39
CA ILE A 218 -6.83 -11.22 -2.96
C ILE A 218 -7.40 -12.66 -2.89
N ASP A 219 -8.02 -13.05 -1.77
CA ASP A 219 -8.66 -14.37 -1.61
C ASP A 219 -9.78 -14.62 -2.62
N MET A 220 -10.59 -13.59 -2.90
CA MET A 220 -11.61 -13.66 -3.95
C MET A 220 -10.99 -13.98 -5.32
N PHE A 221 -9.91 -13.28 -5.68
CA PHE A 221 -9.20 -13.53 -6.94
C PHE A 221 -8.42 -14.84 -6.94
N HIS A 222 -8.00 -15.32 -5.79
CA HIS A 222 -7.41 -16.64 -5.64
C HIS A 222 -8.44 -17.75 -5.93
N LYS A 223 -9.65 -17.63 -5.38
CA LYS A 223 -10.74 -18.59 -5.63
C LYS A 223 -11.11 -18.75 -7.11
N ILE A 224 -11.04 -17.67 -7.89
CA ILE A 224 -11.27 -17.71 -9.35
C ILE A 224 -9.99 -17.98 -10.16
N GLY A 225 -8.87 -18.24 -9.48
CA GLY A 225 -7.60 -18.62 -10.10
C GLY A 225 -6.86 -17.47 -10.81
N TRP A 226 -7.17 -16.21 -10.51
CA TRP A 226 -6.46 -15.04 -11.05
C TRP A 226 -5.29 -14.59 -10.17
N ALA A 227 -5.39 -14.79 -8.84
CA ALA A 227 -4.27 -14.69 -7.91
C ALA A 227 -3.79 -16.10 -7.53
N TYR A 228 -2.47 -16.29 -7.46
CA TYR A 228 -1.87 -17.60 -7.13
C TYR A 228 -0.50 -17.41 -6.45
N ASP A 229 0.07 -18.50 -5.94
CA ASP A 229 1.36 -18.48 -5.23
C ASP A 229 1.36 -17.48 -4.05
N LEU A 230 0.33 -17.59 -3.19
CA LEU A 230 0.14 -16.72 -2.03
C LEU A 230 1.14 -17.10 -0.95
N ARG A 231 2.05 -16.20 -0.64
CA ARG A 231 3.10 -16.41 0.38
C ARG A 231 2.57 -16.04 1.76
N ARG A 232 2.89 -16.85 2.77
CA ARG A 232 2.43 -16.66 4.16
C ARG A 232 3.57 -16.89 5.14
N ALA A 233 3.56 -16.16 6.25
CA ALA A 233 4.31 -16.53 7.44
C ALA A 233 3.58 -17.65 8.18
N THR A 234 4.31 -18.63 8.73
CA THR A 234 3.69 -19.70 9.51
C THR A 234 3.43 -19.25 10.94
N PRO A 235 2.44 -19.83 11.66
CA PRO A 235 2.19 -19.52 13.06
C PRO A 235 3.42 -19.69 13.94
N GLU A 236 4.22 -20.71 13.67
CA GLU A 236 5.47 -20.98 14.40
C GLU A 236 6.51 -19.89 14.18
N MET A 237 6.65 -19.41 12.93
CA MET A 237 7.54 -18.31 12.59
C MET A 237 7.09 -17.03 13.30
N ILE A 238 5.80 -16.70 13.25
CA ILE A 238 5.23 -15.52 13.88
C ILE A 238 5.46 -15.57 15.40
N SER A 239 5.09 -16.69 16.07
CA SER A 239 5.24 -16.88 17.52
C SER A 239 6.71 -16.81 17.94
N SER A 240 7.61 -17.43 17.18
CA SER A 240 9.05 -17.42 17.47
C SER A 240 9.62 -16.00 17.39
N VAL A 241 9.23 -15.20 16.39
CA VAL A 241 9.72 -13.82 16.24
C VAL A 241 9.14 -12.93 17.34
N ALA A 242 7.83 -12.98 17.56
CA ALA A 242 7.15 -12.18 18.60
C ALA A 242 7.69 -12.48 20.01
N GLY A 243 7.94 -13.75 20.33
CA GLY A 243 8.50 -14.14 21.61
C GLY A 243 9.93 -13.65 21.86
N ARG A 244 10.71 -13.42 20.80
CA ARG A 244 12.11 -12.95 20.92
C ARG A 244 12.24 -11.42 20.84
N LEU A 245 11.46 -10.78 19.97
CA LEU A 245 11.66 -9.39 19.58
C LEU A 245 10.47 -8.48 19.91
N GLY A 246 9.32 -9.05 20.28
CA GLY A 246 8.10 -8.29 20.56
C GLY A 246 8.16 -7.47 21.84
N ASP A 247 7.20 -6.59 22.00
CA ASP A 247 7.01 -5.73 23.18
C ASP A 247 6.20 -6.40 24.32
N GLY A 248 5.78 -7.65 24.13
CA GLY A 248 4.94 -8.41 25.07
C GLY A 248 3.43 -8.24 24.84
N THR A 249 3.02 -7.48 23.84
CA THR A 249 1.61 -7.41 23.43
C THR A 249 1.14 -8.81 22.99
N PRO A 250 -0.01 -9.32 23.50
CA PRO A 250 -0.53 -10.61 23.10
C PRO A 250 -0.80 -10.68 21.60
N ILE A 251 -0.39 -11.79 21.00
CA ILE A 251 -0.72 -12.15 19.60
C ILE A 251 -1.84 -13.20 19.65
N HIS A 252 -2.75 -13.13 18.67
CA HIS A 252 -3.92 -14.02 18.64
C HIS A 252 -3.99 -14.69 17.28
N PHE A 253 -3.89 -16.00 17.24
CA PHE A 253 -4.16 -16.79 16.04
C PHE A 253 -5.65 -17.15 16.00
N PRO A 254 -6.33 -17.03 14.83
CA PRO A 254 -7.65 -17.62 14.67
C PRO A 254 -7.54 -19.14 14.85
N ALA A 255 -8.61 -19.75 15.39
CA ALA A 255 -8.65 -21.19 15.69
C ALA A 255 -8.48 -22.11 14.46
N GLU A 256 -8.50 -21.56 13.26
CA GLU A 256 -8.32 -22.25 11.97
C GLU A 256 -7.08 -21.69 11.24
N TYR A 257 -5.95 -22.32 11.48
CA TYR A 257 -4.77 -22.21 10.63
C TYR A 257 -4.48 -23.58 10.02
#